data_5aa897b206ac0d445d89a41130fc4666
#
_entry.id   5aa897b206ac0d445d89a41130fc4666
#
_cell.length_a   1.000
_cell.length_b   1.000
_cell.length_c   1.000
_cell.angle_alpha   90.00
_cell.angle_beta   90.00
_cell.angle_gamma   90.00
#
_symmetry.space_group_name_H-M   'P 1'
#
loop_
_entity.id
_entity.type
_entity.pdbx_description
1 polymer ?
#
loop_
_entity_poly.entity_id
_entity_poly.type
_entity_poly.pdbx_seq_one_letter_code
_entity_poly.pdbx_strand_id
1 'polypeptide(L)' 'MSDTSSQTILLVPGMTCGHCEAAVKSEVGKVAGVTDVTVDLETKLVTVTGIALDHAALADAIDEAGFEVG' A
#
# COMPACT_ATOMS: atom_id res chain seq x y z
N MET A 1 10.80 -24.86 -4.69
CA MET A 1 10.37 -23.77 -5.35
C MET A 1 10.39 -22.51 -4.53
N SER A 2 10.93 -21.52 -5.01
CA SER A 2 11.02 -20.30 -4.26
C SER A 2 9.89 -19.35 -4.66
N ASP A 3 9.40 -18.68 -3.66
CA ASP A 3 8.38 -17.68 -3.85
C ASP A 3 9.10 -16.35 -3.96
N THR A 4 8.96 -15.66 -5.08
CA THR A 4 9.61 -14.39 -5.29
C THR A 4 8.76 -13.21 -4.85
N SER A 5 7.52 -13.47 -4.46
CA SER A 5 6.69 -12.38 -3.97
C SER A 5 7.09 -11.97 -2.57
N SER A 6 6.89 -10.72 -2.24
CA SER A 6 7.19 -10.21 -0.91
C SER A 6 6.06 -9.32 -0.43
N GLN A 7 6.07 -9.05 0.85
CA GLN A 7 5.06 -8.17 1.46
C GLN A 7 5.74 -6.98 2.10
N THR A 8 5.14 -5.82 1.91
CA THR A 8 5.59 -4.60 2.57
C THR A 8 4.40 -4.03 3.33
N ILE A 9 4.62 -3.73 4.59
CA ILE A 9 3.56 -3.18 5.44
C ILE A 9 3.88 -1.72 5.72
N LEU A 10 2.92 -0.85 5.44
CA LEU A 10 3.09 0.59 5.62
C LEU A 10 2.01 1.09 6.58
N LEU A 11 2.41 1.95 7.50
CA LEU A 11 1.46 2.58 8.42
C LEU A 11 0.98 3.89 7.80
N VAL A 12 -0.34 4.03 7.67
CA VAL A 12 -0.94 5.24 7.10
C VAL A 12 -2.01 5.75 8.08
N PRO A 13 -1.60 6.51 9.09
CA PRO A 13 -2.53 6.89 10.16
C PRO A 13 -3.69 7.78 9.72
N GLY A 14 -3.57 8.42 8.56
CA GLY A 14 -4.65 9.28 8.05
C GLY A 14 -5.84 8.55 7.46
N MET A 15 -5.76 7.23 7.31
CA MET A 15 -6.88 6.47 6.77
C MET A 15 -7.97 6.31 7.82
N THR A 16 -9.12 6.93 7.57
CA THR A 16 -10.20 6.92 8.56
C THR A 16 -11.54 6.44 8.00
N CYS A 17 -11.64 6.16 6.71
CA CYS A 17 -12.92 5.76 6.11
C CYS A 17 -12.69 4.91 4.87
N GLY A 18 -13.77 4.35 4.35
CA GLY A 18 -13.68 3.49 3.18
C GLY A 18 -13.19 4.18 1.93
N HIS A 19 -13.47 5.48 1.79
CA HIS A 19 -12.97 6.24 0.65
C HIS A 19 -11.44 6.34 0.70
N CYS A 20 -10.89 6.47 1.90
CA CYS A 20 -9.44 6.50 2.09
C CYS A 20 -8.83 5.16 1.68
N GLU A 21 -9.46 4.08 2.10
CA GLU A 21 -9.03 2.74 1.73
C GLU A 21 -9.00 2.57 0.22
N ALA A 22 -10.09 2.95 -0.44
CA ALA A 22 -10.19 2.80 -1.89
C ALA A 22 -9.14 3.63 -2.62
N ALA A 23 -8.89 4.85 -2.16
CA ALA A 23 -7.90 5.72 -2.78
C ALA A 23 -6.49 5.12 -2.65
N VAL A 24 -6.14 4.65 -1.46
CA VAL A 24 -4.83 4.06 -1.21
C VAL A 24 -4.65 2.79 -2.06
N LYS A 25 -5.66 1.92 -2.07
CA LYS A 25 -5.58 0.70 -2.86
C LYS A 25 -5.41 1.01 -4.35
N SER A 26 -6.15 1.99 -4.84
CA SER A 26 -6.09 2.36 -6.25
C SER A 26 -4.69 2.88 -6.62
N GLU A 27 -4.14 3.77 -5.83
CA GLU A 27 -2.85 4.36 -6.14
C GLU A 27 -1.72 3.35 -5.96
N VAL A 28 -1.73 2.60 -4.86
CA VAL A 28 -0.69 1.61 -4.62
C VAL A 28 -0.76 0.48 -5.64
N GLY A 29 -1.96 0.13 -6.07
CA GLY A 29 -2.12 -0.91 -7.08
C GLY A 29 -1.53 -0.56 -8.44
N LYS A 30 -1.26 0.72 -8.69
CA LYS A 30 -0.64 1.14 -9.94
C LYS A 30 0.88 0.99 -9.94
N VAL A 31 1.46 0.72 -8.80
CA VAL A 31 2.92 0.61 -8.68
C VAL A 31 3.37 -0.69 -9.35
N ALA A 32 4.45 -0.61 -10.14
CA ALA A 32 4.98 -1.76 -10.83
C ALA A 32 5.37 -2.85 -9.84
N GLY A 33 5.04 -4.08 -10.15
CA GLY A 33 5.37 -5.23 -9.30
C GLY A 33 4.31 -5.57 -8.26
N VAL A 34 3.35 -4.69 -8.00
CA VAL A 34 2.30 -4.94 -7.02
C VAL A 34 1.27 -5.91 -7.58
N THR A 35 1.02 -7.00 -6.85
CA THR A 35 0.02 -7.99 -7.24
C THR A 35 -1.23 -7.92 -6.37
N ASP A 36 -1.11 -7.41 -5.15
CA ASP A 36 -2.26 -7.33 -4.26
C ASP A 36 -2.03 -6.24 -3.22
N VAL A 37 -3.10 -5.64 -2.76
CA VAL A 37 -3.06 -4.60 -1.72
C VAL A 37 -4.17 -4.87 -0.74
N THR A 38 -3.84 -4.92 0.54
CA THR A 38 -4.81 -5.09 1.61
C THR A 38 -4.71 -3.88 2.54
N VAL A 39 -5.84 -3.28 2.86
CA VAL A 39 -5.87 -2.12 3.76
C VAL A 39 -6.68 -2.49 4.99
N ASP A 40 -6.11 -2.23 6.17
CA ASP A 40 -6.78 -2.44 7.44
C ASP A 40 -7.02 -1.09 8.09
N LEU A 41 -8.28 -0.68 8.16
CA LEU A 41 -8.64 0.62 8.73
C LEU A 41 -8.53 0.62 10.25
N GLU A 42 -8.60 -0.53 10.87
CA GLU A 42 -8.48 -0.63 12.33
C GLU A 42 -7.07 -0.31 12.80
N THR A 43 -6.09 -0.93 12.16
CA THR A 43 -4.69 -0.75 12.53
C THR A 43 -3.99 0.32 11.70
N LYS A 44 -4.66 0.84 10.67
CA LYS A 44 -4.11 1.82 9.72
C LYS A 44 -2.92 1.26 8.96
N LEU A 45 -2.90 -0.04 8.72
CA LEU A 45 -1.82 -0.69 8.01
C LEU A 45 -2.22 -1.03 6.58
N VAL A 46 -1.30 -0.81 5.67
CA VAL A 46 -1.46 -1.19 4.27
C VAL A 46 -0.45 -2.30 3.99
N THR A 47 -0.95 -3.46 3.62
CA THR A 47 -0.10 -4.59 3.27
C THR A 47 -0.06 -4.71 1.75
N VAL A 48 1.11 -4.58 1.19
CA VAL A 48 1.32 -4.63 -0.26
C VAL A 48 2.08 -5.91 -0.59
N THR A 49 1.52 -6.71 -1.47
CA THR A 49 2.14 -7.95 -1.91
C THR A 49 2.57 -7.79 -3.36
N GLY A 50 3.75 -8.26 -3.69
CA GLY A 50 4.22 -8.18 -5.07
C GLY A 50 5.66 -8.63 -5.21
N ILE A 51 6.24 -8.34 -6.37
CA ILE A 51 7.58 -8.75 -6.73
C ILE A 51 8.43 -7.51 -6.94
N ALA A 52 9.63 -7.51 -6.36
CA ALA A 52 10.60 -6.41 -6.52
C ALA A 52 9.98 -5.07 -6.11
N LEU A 53 9.31 -5.05 -4.96
CA LEU A 53 8.64 -3.84 -4.49
C LEU A 53 9.65 -2.78 -4.07
N ASP A 54 9.38 -1.54 -4.45
CA ASP A 54 10.21 -0.40 -4.09
C ASP A 54 9.45 0.40 -3.02
N HIS A 55 9.99 0.44 -1.81
CA HIS A 55 9.35 1.15 -0.70
C HIS A 55 9.10 2.61 -1.04
N ALA A 56 10.05 3.26 -1.71
CA ALA A 56 9.89 4.66 -2.10
C ALA A 56 8.71 4.85 -3.07
N ALA A 57 8.56 3.92 -4.01
CA ALA A 57 7.44 3.99 -4.95
C ALA A 57 6.11 3.78 -4.25
N LEU A 58 6.08 2.88 -3.25
CA LEU A 58 4.87 2.66 -2.47
C LEU A 58 4.52 3.89 -1.64
N ALA A 59 5.51 4.51 -1.03
CA ALA A 59 5.30 5.74 -0.25
C ALA A 59 4.80 6.86 -1.15
N ASP A 60 5.36 6.98 -2.36
CA ASP A 60 4.90 7.97 -3.33
C ASP A 60 3.44 7.73 -3.71
N ALA A 61 3.06 6.47 -3.89
CA ALA A 61 1.68 6.14 -4.23
C ALA A 61 0.72 6.57 -3.12
N ILE A 62 1.12 6.35 -1.87
CA ILE A 62 0.30 6.77 -0.73
C ILE A 62 0.20 8.29 -0.67
N ASP A 63 1.30 8.98 -0.96
CA ASP A 63 1.29 10.44 -1.02
C ASP A 63 0.37 10.94 -2.13
N GLU A 64 0.37 10.28 -3.29
CA GLU A 64 -0.52 10.63 -4.39
C GLU A 64 -1.98 10.43 -4.03
N ALA A 65 -2.26 9.48 -3.15
CA ALA A 65 -3.62 9.27 -2.66
C ALA A 65 -4.05 10.34 -1.65
N GLY A 66 -3.13 11.21 -1.24
CA GLY A 66 -3.44 12.28 -0.30
C GLY A 66 -3.12 11.93 1.15
N PHE A 67 -2.28 10.93 1.38
CA PHE A 67 -1.94 10.48 2.72
C PHE A 67 -0.43 10.46 2.90
N GLU A 68 0.01 10.18 4.11
CA GLU A 68 1.42 10.10 4.43
C GLU A 68 1.70 8.79 5.14
N VAL A 69 2.88 8.22 4.87
CA VAL A 69 3.34 7.04 5.59
C VAL A 69 3.83 7.50 6.96
N GLY A 70 3.25 6.91 8.00
CA GLY A 70 3.63 7.28 9.37
C GLY A 70 4.87 6.58 9.88
#